data_f41bbbd760b41384d01c9b78767fda13
#
_entry.id   f41bbbd760b41384d01c9b78767fda13
#
_cell.length_a   1.000
_cell.length_b   1.000
_cell.length_c   1.000
_cell.angle_alpha   90.00
_cell.angle_beta   90.00
_cell.angle_gamma   90.00
#
_symmetry.space_group_name_H-M   'P 1'
#
loop_
_entity.id
_entity.type
_entity.pdbx_description
1 polymer ?
#
loop_
_entity_poly.entity_id
_entity_poly.type
_entity_poly.pdbx_seq_one_letter_code
_entity_poly.pdbx_strand_id
1 'polypeptide(L)'
;MADRRGGRGGGPGRARGAPSSMEPMPGAAELAEAFARDGVVCVRSALDPGEVAAATAAIEVALASQGPLALVASDAGDPGRFTEDFCRWQDVPAIEELARHSRIPRIAATLMLTPRVRFYHDHVLVKEGGTSQRTPWHQDQPYYNVDGRGVSAWIPVDPVPEEGCLELVAGTHDGPWLMPRTFLSGEARWFPEGTLAELPDIEADRGGYDIRRFELAPGDAIFFDFLTVHGAPGFPFEGRRRVLSLRYLSAGATFARRPWRTSPPFEGLGQELDDGAELDHPLFPVVWPPGR
;
A
#
# COMPACT_ATOMS: atom_id res chain seq x y z
N MET A 1 -2.57 -57.33 -41.98
CA MET A 1 -1.84 -56.19 -42.60
C MET A 1 -1.84 -55.05 -41.58
N ALA A 2 -0.65 -54.66 -41.15
CA ALA A 2 -0.34 -53.67 -40.12
C ALA A 2 -0.73 -52.25 -40.52
N ASP A 3 -1.10 -51.43 -39.57
CA ASP A 3 -0.34 -50.18 -39.44
C ASP A 3 -0.47 -49.59 -38.00
N ARG A 4 0.70 -49.23 -37.46
CA ARG A 4 0.96 -48.56 -36.20
C ARG A 4 1.11 -47.06 -36.48
N ARG A 5 0.51 -46.22 -35.65
CA ARG A 5 1.00 -44.85 -35.39
C ARG A 5 0.45 -44.44 -34.03
N GLY A 6 1.19 -44.18 -33.02
CA GLY A 6 2.31 -43.26 -32.94
C GLY A 6 1.89 -42.24 -31.88
N GLY A 7 2.09 -42.59 -30.56
CA GLY A 7 1.86 -41.66 -29.43
C GLY A 7 2.83 -40.48 -29.49
N ARG A 8 2.31 -39.26 -29.34
CA ARG A 8 3.13 -38.08 -29.00
C ARG A 8 2.94 -37.77 -27.53
N GLY A 9 3.99 -38.02 -26.78
CA GLY A 9 4.10 -37.63 -25.40
C GLY A 9 4.12 -36.11 -25.27
N GLY A 10 3.19 -35.58 -24.49
CA GLY A 10 3.26 -34.24 -23.95
C GLY A 10 4.35 -34.18 -22.91
N GLY A 11 5.42 -33.44 -23.14
CA GLY A 11 6.44 -33.19 -22.15
C GLY A 11 5.88 -32.35 -21.00
N PRO A 12 6.36 -32.56 -19.77
CA PRO A 12 5.94 -31.76 -18.61
C PRO A 12 6.37 -30.31 -18.82
N GLY A 13 5.41 -29.38 -18.69
CA GLY A 13 5.67 -27.96 -18.67
C GLY A 13 6.73 -27.64 -17.61
N ARG A 14 7.79 -26.98 -18.02
CA ARG A 14 8.80 -26.45 -17.10
C ARG A 14 8.10 -25.52 -16.12
N ALA A 15 8.00 -25.94 -14.86
CA ALA A 15 7.73 -25.04 -13.75
C ALA A 15 8.76 -23.90 -13.84
N ARG A 16 8.30 -22.66 -13.95
CA ARG A 16 9.15 -21.49 -13.81
C ARG A 16 9.73 -21.55 -12.42
N GLY A 17 11.04 -21.70 -12.30
CA GLY A 17 11.73 -21.68 -11.02
C GLY A 17 11.43 -20.37 -10.31
N ALA A 18 11.08 -20.45 -9.03
CA ALA A 18 10.98 -19.30 -8.17
C ALA A 18 12.29 -18.50 -8.27
N PRO A 19 12.24 -17.16 -8.38
CA PRO A 19 13.46 -16.36 -8.46
C PRO A 19 14.32 -16.62 -7.22
N SER A 20 15.62 -16.88 -7.45
CA SER A 20 16.59 -17.09 -6.38
C SER A 20 16.54 -15.93 -5.40
N SER A 21 16.20 -16.22 -4.14
CA SER A 21 15.90 -15.24 -3.08
C SER A 21 17.11 -14.40 -2.62
N MET A 22 18.26 -14.48 -3.25
CA MET A 22 19.51 -13.92 -2.70
C MET A 22 20.33 -13.01 -3.64
N GLU A 23 19.97 -12.86 -4.91
CA GLU A 23 20.69 -11.90 -5.75
C GLU A 23 20.21 -10.47 -5.48
N PRO A 24 21.12 -9.48 -5.33
CA PRO A 24 20.73 -8.08 -5.19
C PRO A 24 19.86 -7.64 -6.37
N MET A 25 18.82 -6.86 -6.08
CA MET A 25 18.05 -6.21 -7.14
C MET A 25 18.91 -5.15 -7.80
N PRO A 26 18.97 -5.06 -9.15
CA PRO A 26 19.69 -3.97 -9.82
C PRO A 26 19.27 -2.60 -9.28
N GLY A 27 20.24 -1.73 -8.96
CA GLY A 27 19.95 -0.41 -8.39
C GLY A 27 19.43 -0.41 -6.94
N ALA A 28 19.55 -1.52 -6.21
CA ALA A 28 19.01 -1.68 -4.85
C ALA A 28 19.59 -0.68 -3.85
N ALA A 29 20.89 -0.38 -3.95
CA ALA A 29 21.56 0.55 -3.05
C ALA A 29 21.07 1.98 -3.28
N GLU A 30 21.06 2.43 -4.52
CA GLU A 30 20.60 3.76 -4.90
C GLU A 30 19.13 3.97 -4.54
N LEU A 31 18.32 2.92 -4.70
CA LEU A 31 16.92 2.96 -4.35
C LEU A 31 16.71 3.09 -2.83
N ALA A 32 17.49 2.33 -2.04
CA ALA A 32 17.43 2.40 -0.58
C ALA A 32 17.96 3.75 -0.05
N GLU A 33 19.02 4.29 -0.66
CA GLU A 33 19.55 5.62 -0.32
C GLU A 33 18.54 6.73 -0.64
N ALA A 34 17.88 6.67 -1.80
CA ALA A 34 16.83 7.63 -2.17
C ALA A 34 15.65 7.54 -1.20
N PHE A 35 15.21 6.34 -0.87
CA PHE A 35 14.14 6.13 0.09
C PHE A 35 14.50 6.62 1.50
N ALA A 36 15.71 6.35 1.96
CA ALA A 36 16.19 6.82 3.27
C ALA A 36 16.28 8.35 3.35
N ARG A 37 16.58 9.04 2.24
CA ARG A 37 16.67 10.50 2.18
C ARG A 37 15.30 11.16 2.03
N ASP A 38 14.46 10.63 1.15
CA ASP A 38 13.23 11.30 0.71
C ASP A 38 11.96 10.72 1.37
N GLY A 39 12.03 9.50 1.92
CA GLY A 39 10.87 8.77 2.45
C GLY A 39 9.94 8.26 1.35
N VAL A 40 10.29 8.44 0.08
CA VAL A 40 9.47 8.06 -1.07
C VAL A 40 10.34 7.71 -2.27
N VAL A 41 9.95 6.67 -3.02
CA VAL A 41 10.53 6.33 -4.32
C VAL A 41 9.46 5.79 -5.27
N CYS A 42 9.66 6.03 -6.56
CA CYS A 42 8.87 5.40 -7.63
C CYS A 42 9.68 4.25 -8.24
N VAL A 43 9.11 3.06 -8.24
CA VAL A 43 9.72 1.87 -8.85
C VAL A 43 8.95 1.54 -10.13
N ARG A 44 9.64 1.64 -11.26
CA ARG A 44 9.06 1.31 -12.56
C ARG A 44 9.00 -0.21 -12.74
N SER A 45 7.92 -0.68 -13.34
CA SER A 45 7.69 -2.12 -13.59
C SER A 45 7.87 -2.97 -12.32
N ALA A 46 7.36 -2.49 -11.19
CA ALA A 46 7.34 -3.21 -9.92
C ALA A 46 6.52 -4.51 -10.01
N LEU A 47 5.46 -4.51 -10.82
CA LEU A 47 4.67 -5.68 -11.18
C LEU A 47 4.84 -6.02 -12.67
N ASP A 48 4.80 -7.29 -13.00
CA ASP A 48 4.72 -7.75 -14.39
C ASP A 48 3.27 -7.63 -14.93
N PRO A 49 3.05 -7.74 -16.28
CA PRO A 49 1.71 -7.62 -16.83
C PRO A 49 0.69 -8.66 -16.32
N GLY A 50 1.13 -9.85 -15.92
CA GLY A 50 0.26 -10.87 -15.32
C GLY A 50 -0.16 -10.49 -13.92
N GLU A 51 0.76 -9.95 -13.12
CA GLU A 51 0.50 -9.43 -11.78
C GLU A 51 -0.41 -8.19 -11.83
N VAL A 52 -0.25 -7.30 -12.82
CA VAL A 52 -1.16 -6.17 -13.05
C VAL A 52 -2.57 -6.64 -13.37
N ALA A 53 -2.71 -7.65 -14.23
CA ALA A 53 -4.02 -8.22 -14.55
C ALA A 53 -4.67 -8.87 -13.32
N ALA A 54 -3.88 -9.57 -12.48
CA ALA A 54 -4.34 -10.14 -11.23
C ALA A 54 -4.78 -9.07 -10.22
N ALA A 55 -4.01 -7.99 -10.07
CA ALA A 55 -4.38 -6.85 -9.22
C ALA A 55 -5.66 -6.17 -9.69
N THR A 56 -5.80 -6.00 -11.02
CA THR A 56 -7.03 -5.44 -11.62
C THR A 56 -8.25 -6.30 -11.29
N ALA A 57 -8.16 -7.61 -11.51
CA ALA A 57 -9.25 -8.54 -11.19
C ALA A 57 -9.57 -8.56 -9.69
N ALA A 58 -8.55 -8.52 -8.84
CA ALA A 58 -8.71 -8.48 -7.39
C ALA A 58 -9.49 -7.24 -6.91
N ILE A 59 -9.18 -6.07 -7.47
CA ILE A 59 -9.90 -4.83 -7.17
C ILE A 59 -11.37 -4.94 -7.59
N GLU A 60 -11.66 -5.47 -8.79
CA GLU A 60 -13.05 -5.66 -9.24
C GLU A 60 -13.81 -6.65 -8.34
N VAL A 61 -13.17 -7.71 -7.87
CA VAL A 61 -13.77 -8.64 -6.88
C VAL A 61 -14.08 -7.91 -5.58
N ALA A 62 -13.15 -7.11 -5.05
CA ALA A 62 -13.35 -6.32 -3.84
C ALA A 62 -14.51 -5.34 -3.98
N LEU A 63 -14.62 -4.64 -5.12
CA LEU A 63 -15.73 -3.73 -5.40
C LEU A 63 -17.08 -4.45 -5.51
N ALA A 64 -17.12 -5.63 -6.10
CA ALA A 64 -18.35 -6.42 -6.26
C ALA A 64 -18.82 -7.09 -4.97
N SER A 65 -17.90 -7.41 -4.06
CA SER A 65 -18.18 -8.10 -2.79
C SER A 65 -17.57 -7.34 -1.61
N GLN A 66 -18.01 -6.12 -1.39
CA GLN A 66 -17.46 -5.21 -0.38
C GLN A 66 -17.29 -5.89 0.99
N GLY A 67 -16.13 -5.64 1.60
CA GLY A 67 -15.79 -6.13 2.93
C GLY A 67 -16.46 -5.33 4.05
N PRO A 68 -16.32 -5.77 5.30
CA PRO A 68 -16.92 -5.08 6.44
C PRO A 68 -16.33 -3.69 6.71
N LEU A 69 -15.16 -3.40 6.14
CA LEU A 69 -14.47 -2.11 6.27
C LEU A 69 -14.61 -1.23 5.02
N ALA A 70 -15.42 -1.66 4.04
CA ALA A 70 -15.67 -0.88 2.84
C ALA A 70 -16.45 0.41 3.17
N LEU A 71 -16.07 1.49 2.50
CA LEU A 71 -16.74 2.77 2.64
C LEU A 71 -16.74 3.58 1.34
N VAL A 72 -17.69 4.49 1.22
CA VAL A 72 -17.68 5.53 0.20
C VAL A 72 -17.23 6.82 0.86
N ALA A 73 -16.06 7.32 0.45
CA ALA A 73 -15.41 8.50 1.03
C ALA A 73 -15.78 9.81 0.31
N SER A 74 -16.56 9.75 -0.77
CA SER A 74 -17.08 10.93 -1.48
C SER A 74 -18.49 11.30 -1.02
N ASP A 75 -18.83 12.58 -1.13
CA ASP A 75 -20.18 13.06 -0.86
C ASP A 75 -21.22 12.51 -1.86
N ALA A 76 -22.47 12.42 -1.44
CA ALA A 76 -23.57 11.92 -2.27
C ALA A 76 -23.83 12.77 -3.53
N GLY A 77 -23.41 14.04 -3.52
CA GLY A 77 -23.54 14.98 -4.66
C GLY A 77 -22.30 15.05 -5.55
N ASP A 78 -21.24 14.31 -5.23
CA ASP A 78 -20.01 14.30 -6.05
C ASP A 78 -20.29 13.57 -7.39
N PRO A 79 -19.89 14.11 -8.55
CA PRO A 79 -20.09 13.47 -9.85
C PRO A 79 -19.46 12.08 -9.97
N GLY A 80 -18.34 11.86 -9.30
CA GLY A 80 -17.66 10.56 -9.22
C GLY A 80 -17.72 10.00 -7.80
N ARG A 81 -17.41 8.71 -7.67
CA ARG A 81 -17.31 8.05 -6.37
C ARG A 81 -15.86 7.86 -5.96
N PHE A 82 -15.60 7.98 -4.67
CA PHE A 82 -14.38 7.47 -4.06
C PHE A 82 -14.76 6.32 -3.13
N THR A 83 -14.35 5.12 -3.49
CA THR A 83 -14.60 3.88 -2.73
C THR A 83 -13.29 3.37 -2.16
N GLU A 84 -13.33 2.99 -0.89
CA GLU A 84 -12.23 2.37 -0.16
C GLU A 84 -12.67 1.05 0.44
N ASP A 85 -11.77 0.05 0.49
CA ASP A 85 -11.98 -1.21 1.21
C ASP A 85 -10.64 -1.69 1.77
N PHE A 86 -10.66 -2.29 2.95
CA PHE A 86 -9.47 -2.65 3.71
C PHE A 86 -9.47 -4.12 4.09
N CYS A 87 -8.27 -4.69 4.26
CA CYS A 87 -8.06 -6.03 4.81
C CYS A 87 -8.78 -7.14 4.02
N ARG A 88 -8.76 -7.05 2.69
CA ARG A 88 -9.42 -8.00 1.80
C ARG A 88 -8.56 -9.21 1.43
N TRP A 89 -7.30 -9.20 1.80
CA TRP A 89 -6.34 -10.24 1.41
C TRP A 89 -6.74 -11.67 1.84
N GLN A 90 -7.49 -11.81 2.94
CA GLN A 90 -7.98 -13.11 3.41
C GLN A 90 -9.18 -13.62 2.61
N ASP A 91 -9.96 -12.71 2.00
CA ASP A 91 -11.17 -13.03 1.24
C ASP A 91 -10.94 -13.01 -0.28
N VAL A 92 -9.88 -12.33 -0.73
CA VAL A 92 -9.54 -12.18 -2.14
C VAL A 92 -8.16 -12.79 -2.40
N PRO A 93 -8.08 -14.09 -2.79
CA PRO A 93 -6.82 -14.82 -2.90
C PRO A 93 -5.76 -14.15 -3.79
N ALA A 94 -6.18 -13.40 -4.81
CA ALA A 94 -5.24 -12.69 -5.67
C ALA A 94 -4.53 -11.53 -4.95
N ILE A 95 -5.15 -10.91 -3.93
CA ILE A 95 -4.47 -9.91 -3.07
C ILE A 95 -3.42 -10.63 -2.22
N GLU A 96 -3.76 -11.77 -1.61
CA GLU A 96 -2.81 -12.57 -0.83
C GLU A 96 -1.62 -13.01 -1.68
N GLU A 97 -1.86 -13.52 -2.89
CA GLU A 97 -0.80 -13.94 -3.82
C GLU A 97 0.15 -12.80 -4.15
N LEU A 98 -0.38 -11.61 -4.49
CA LEU A 98 0.43 -10.43 -4.77
C LEU A 98 1.21 -9.96 -3.54
N ALA A 99 0.56 -9.92 -2.38
CA ALA A 99 1.17 -9.46 -1.13
C ALA A 99 2.33 -10.36 -0.66
N ARG A 100 2.27 -11.67 -0.97
CA ARG A 100 3.24 -12.66 -0.52
C ARG A 100 4.29 -13.01 -1.56
N HIS A 101 3.91 -13.11 -2.84
CA HIS A 101 4.69 -13.81 -3.85
C HIS A 101 5.13 -12.93 -5.03
N SER A 102 4.64 -11.69 -5.14
CA SER A 102 5.15 -10.71 -6.09
C SER A 102 6.55 -10.20 -5.71
N ARG A 103 7.08 -9.29 -6.51
CA ARG A 103 8.36 -8.61 -6.20
C ARG A 103 8.24 -7.57 -5.07
N ILE A 104 7.02 -7.16 -4.71
CA ILE A 104 6.76 -6.07 -3.76
C ILE A 104 7.37 -6.32 -2.37
N PRO A 105 7.24 -7.50 -1.71
CA PRO A 105 7.88 -7.76 -0.42
C PRO A 105 9.41 -7.61 -0.44
N ARG A 106 10.06 -8.03 -1.54
CA ARG A 106 11.50 -7.89 -1.71
C ARG A 106 11.91 -6.43 -1.85
N ILE A 107 11.16 -5.64 -2.61
CA ILE A 107 11.38 -4.20 -2.73
C ILE A 107 11.23 -3.55 -1.34
N ALA A 108 10.17 -3.86 -0.61
CA ALA A 108 9.95 -3.37 0.75
C ALA A 108 11.12 -3.72 1.69
N ALA A 109 11.65 -4.96 1.63
CA ALA A 109 12.82 -5.38 2.40
C ALA A 109 14.05 -4.54 2.08
N THR A 110 14.29 -4.27 0.79
CA THR A 110 15.40 -3.44 0.31
C THR A 110 15.28 -2.01 0.83
N LEU A 111 14.13 -1.38 0.71
CA LEU A 111 13.89 0.01 1.12
C LEU A 111 14.02 0.19 2.63
N MET A 112 13.51 -0.75 3.40
CA MET A 112 13.60 -0.72 4.87
C MET A 112 14.93 -1.24 5.41
N LEU A 113 15.85 -1.75 4.55
CA LEU A 113 17.10 -2.38 4.94
C LEU A 113 16.90 -3.46 6.02
N THR A 114 15.89 -4.31 5.85
CA THR A 114 15.49 -5.30 6.83
C THR A 114 15.63 -6.73 6.29
N PRO A 115 16.10 -7.69 7.11
CA PRO A 115 16.19 -9.09 6.69
C PRO A 115 14.82 -9.80 6.64
N ARG A 116 13.80 -9.24 7.27
CA ARG A 116 12.46 -9.83 7.35
C ARG A 116 11.39 -8.77 7.15
N VAL A 117 10.36 -9.11 6.37
CA VAL A 117 9.19 -8.26 6.15
C VAL A 117 7.93 -9.04 6.51
N ARG A 118 7.04 -8.40 7.26
CA ARG A 118 5.69 -8.86 7.50
C ARG A 118 4.71 -8.08 6.63
N PHE A 119 3.70 -8.76 6.12
CA PHE A 119 2.55 -8.09 5.53
C PHE A 119 1.66 -7.57 6.65
N TYR A 120 1.20 -6.31 6.53
CA TYR A 120 0.37 -5.68 7.54
C TYR A 120 -1.10 -5.68 7.12
N HIS A 121 -1.43 -5.03 6.02
CA HIS A 121 -2.76 -5.09 5.40
C HIS A 121 -2.75 -4.52 3.98
N ASP A 122 -3.83 -4.77 3.26
CA ASP A 122 -4.13 -4.16 1.98
C ASP A 122 -5.18 -3.05 2.11
N HIS A 123 -5.19 -2.17 1.12
CA HIS A 123 -6.18 -1.12 0.97
C HIS A 123 -6.49 -0.94 -0.52
N VAL A 124 -7.73 -1.19 -0.87
CA VAL A 124 -8.27 -0.93 -2.21
C VAL A 124 -8.81 0.49 -2.25
N LEU A 125 -8.36 1.29 -3.22
CA LEU A 125 -8.78 2.68 -3.40
C LEU A 125 -9.21 2.89 -4.85
N VAL A 126 -10.46 3.32 -5.04
CA VAL A 126 -10.99 3.56 -6.38
C VAL A 126 -11.64 4.93 -6.45
N LYS A 127 -11.05 5.83 -7.23
CA LYS A 127 -11.65 7.11 -7.61
C LYS A 127 -12.21 7.01 -9.02
N GLU A 128 -13.52 7.24 -9.14
CA GLU A 128 -14.19 7.35 -10.44
C GLU A 128 -14.01 8.75 -11.00
N GLY A 129 -14.01 8.86 -12.33
CA GLY A 129 -13.86 10.11 -13.03
C GLY A 129 -14.88 11.16 -12.60
N GLY A 130 -14.41 12.37 -12.44
CA GLY A 130 -15.22 13.51 -12.00
C GLY A 130 -15.29 13.70 -10.49
N THR A 131 -14.78 12.78 -9.65
CA THR A 131 -14.82 12.99 -8.20
C THR A 131 -13.93 14.16 -7.79
N SER A 132 -14.51 15.10 -7.03
CA SER A 132 -13.79 16.21 -6.39
C SER A 132 -13.13 15.81 -5.07
N GLN A 133 -13.49 14.63 -4.54
CA GLN A 133 -13.06 14.19 -3.23
C GLN A 133 -11.55 14.03 -3.15
N ARG A 134 -10.92 14.85 -2.34
CA ARG A 134 -9.49 14.75 -2.00
C ARG A 134 -9.26 13.68 -0.92
N THR A 135 -8.08 13.08 -0.92
CA THR A 135 -7.52 12.44 0.26
C THR A 135 -6.72 13.52 1.00
N PRO A 136 -7.09 13.92 2.22
CA PRO A 136 -6.38 14.94 2.98
C PRO A 136 -4.91 14.56 3.19
N TRP A 137 -4.05 15.56 3.42
CA TRP A 137 -2.68 15.35 3.85
C TRP A 137 -2.66 14.61 5.19
N HIS A 138 -1.88 13.55 5.28
CA HIS A 138 -1.75 12.71 6.47
C HIS A 138 -0.48 11.87 6.43
N GLN A 139 -0.15 11.26 7.55
CA GLN A 139 0.79 10.15 7.68
C GLN A 139 -0.02 8.88 7.94
N ASP A 140 0.46 7.72 7.48
CA ASP A 140 -0.19 6.42 7.73
C ASP A 140 0.02 5.95 9.19
N GLN A 141 1.22 6.12 9.75
CA GLN A 141 1.61 5.57 11.05
C GLN A 141 0.67 5.93 12.21
N PRO A 142 0.16 7.17 12.35
CA PRO A 142 -0.75 7.51 13.44
C PRO A 142 -2.06 6.73 13.46
N TYR A 143 -2.49 6.20 12.31
CA TYR A 143 -3.68 5.36 12.26
C TYR A 143 -3.45 3.92 12.73
N TYR A 144 -2.19 3.49 12.87
CA TYR A 144 -1.85 2.09 13.06
C TYR A 144 -1.53 1.76 14.52
N ASN A 145 -1.91 0.55 14.92
CA ASN A 145 -1.61 -0.03 16.23
C ASN A 145 -0.25 -0.76 16.25
N VAL A 146 0.74 -0.19 15.56
CA VAL A 146 2.10 -0.73 15.49
C VAL A 146 3.14 0.36 15.67
N ASP A 147 4.25 0.01 16.31
CA ASP A 147 5.49 0.79 16.33
C ASP A 147 6.56 0.10 15.48
N GLY A 148 7.48 0.88 14.94
CA GLY A 148 8.54 0.40 14.05
C GLY A 148 8.39 0.93 12.62
N ARG A 149 9.35 0.55 11.76
CA ARG A 149 9.34 0.98 10.35
C ARG A 149 8.33 0.21 9.53
N GLY A 150 7.63 0.93 8.69
CA GLY A 150 6.75 0.35 7.70
C GLY A 150 6.80 1.12 6.38
N VAL A 151 6.38 0.45 5.32
CA VAL A 151 6.30 1.00 3.98
C VAL A 151 4.99 0.66 3.32
N SER A 152 4.38 1.65 2.69
CA SER A 152 3.21 1.50 1.82
C SER A 152 3.68 1.39 0.37
N ALA A 153 3.19 0.37 -0.35
CA ALA A 153 3.35 0.22 -1.79
C ALA A 153 2.03 0.59 -2.47
N TRP A 154 1.97 1.74 -3.11
CA TRP A 154 0.79 2.26 -3.82
C TRP A 154 0.88 1.88 -5.29
N ILE A 155 0.02 0.96 -5.75
CA ILE A 155 0.12 0.25 -7.03
C ILE A 155 -1.13 0.55 -7.86
N PRO A 156 -1.07 1.51 -8.80
CA PRO A 156 -2.17 1.75 -9.72
C PRO A 156 -2.23 0.64 -10.79
N VAL A 157 -3.43 0.24 -11.16
CA VAL A 157 -3.69 -0.68 -12.27
C VAL A 157 -4.20 0.03 -13.52
N ASP A 158 -4.46 1.32 -13.42
CA ASP A 158 -4.80 2.21 -14.54
C ASP A 158 -3.64 3.20 -14.77
N PRO A 159 -3.50 3.79 -15.96
CA PRO A 159 -2.59 4.91 -16.17
C PRO A 159 -2.99 6.09 -15.28
N VAL A 160 -2.01 6.70 -14.61
CA VAL A 160 -2.23 7.86 -13.74
C VAL A 160 -1.41 9.03 -14.23
N PRO A 161 -2.06 10.12 -14.69
CA PRO A 161 -1.34 11.35 -15.01
C PRO A 161 -0.76 11.99 -13.76
N GLU A 162 0.28 12.77 -13.89
CA GLU A 162 0.96 13.41 -12.74
C GLU A 162 -0.01 14.20 -11.85
N GLU A 163 -0.94 14.94 -12.46
CA GLU A 163 -1.94 15.75 -11.74
C GLU A 163 -3.00 14.92 -11.01
N GLY A 164 -3.17 13.65 -11.40
CA GLY A 164 -4.08 12.69 -10.75
C GLY A 164 -3.39 11.78 -9.75
N CYS A 165 -2.07 11.92 -9.58
CA CYS A 165 -1.27 11.05 -8.74
C CYS A 165 -1.42 11.35 -7.24
N LEU A 166 -0.92 10.43 -6.43
CA LEU A 166 -0.60 10.66 -5.02
C LEU A 166 0.46 11.76 -4.92
N GLU A 167 0.27 12.68 -4.00
CA GLU A 167 1.20 13.75 -3.66
C GLU A 167 1.91 13.38 -2.36
N LEU A 168 3.25 13.45 -2.33
CA LEU A 168 4.06 13.04 -1.20
C LEU A 168 5.10 14.12 -0.88
N VAL A 169 5.22 14.48 0.39
CA VAL A 169 6.17 15.51 0.82
C VAL A 169 7.47 14.84 1.24
N ALA A 170 8.50 14.97 0.40
CA ALA A 170 9.80 14.34 0.63
C ALA A 170 10.44 14.82 1.94
N GLY A 171 11.11 13.90 2.65
CA GLY A 171 11.83 14.17 3.88
C GLY A 171 10.96 14.28 5.16
N THR A 172 9.64 14.24 5.04
CA THR A 172 8.75 14.38 6.21
C THR A 172 8.71 13.15 7.12
N HIS A 173 9.19 12.00 6.64
CA HIS A 173 9.26 10.76 7.40
C HIS A 173 10.24 10.82 8.59
N ASP A 174 11.20 11.72 8.57
CA ASP A 174 12.12 11.98 9.69
C ASP A 174 11.53 12.97 10.72
N GLY A 175 10.33 13.48 10.45
CA GLY A 175 9.65 14.44 11.31
C GLY A 175 8.82 13.80 12.43
N PRO A 176 8.09 14.62 13.18
CA PRO A 176 7.21 14.15 14.24
C PRO A 176 5.97 13.45 13.66
N TRP A 177 5.30 12.67 14.53
CA TRP A 177 3.94 12.20 14.24
C TRP A 177 2.97 13.35 14.21
N LEU A 178 2.17 13.44 13.16
CA LEU A 178 1.24 14.53 12.91
C LEU A 178 -0.20 14.10 13.17
N MET A 179 -1.00 15.05 13.65
CA MET A 179 -2.41 14.83 13.96
C MET A 179 -3.19 14.47 12.70
N PRO A 180 -3.78 13.26 12.61
CA PRO A 180 -4.59 12.88 11.46
C PRO A 180 -5.87 13.71 11.35
N ARG A 181 -6.29 13.96 10.10
CA ARG A 181 -7.53 14.66 9.78
C ARG A 181 -8.52 13.72 9.09
N THR A 182 -9.80 13.88 9.34
CA THR A 182 -10.83 13.07 8.69
C THR A 182 -11.07 13.53 7.26
N PHE A 183 -11.45 12.60 6.38
CA PHE A 183 -11.62 12.86 4.96
C PHE A 183 -12.69 13.91 4.63
N LEU A 184 -13.80 13.91 5.34
CA LEU A 184 -14.95 14.79 5.02
C LEU A 184 -14.97 16.11 5.79
N SER A 185 -14.53 16.12 7.05
CA SER A 185 -14.63 17.32 7.89
C SER A 185 -13.28 17.99 8.18
N GLY A 186 -12.16 17.37 7.84
CA GLY A 186 -10.83 17.88 8.18
C GLY A 186 -10.53 17.91 9.69
N GLU A 187 -11.42 17.36 10.53
CA GLU A 187 -11.26 17.34 11.98
C GLU A 187 -10.47 16.12 12.45
N ALA A 188 -9.75 16.25 13.56
CA ALA A 188 -9.05 15.16 14.23
C ALA A 188 -10.03 14.26 15.03
N ARG A 189 -11.03 13.74 14.39
CA ARG A 189 -12.24 13.16 15.00
C ARG A 189 -12.02 12.01 15.98
N TRP A 190 -10.91 11.27 15.86
CA TRP A 190 -10.63 10.09 16.67
C TRP A 190 -9.43 10.26 17.60
N PHE A 191 -8.78 11.39 17.50
CA PHE A 191 -7.56 11.69 18.23
C PHE A 191 -7.86 12.83 19.23
N PRO A 192 -7.53 12.67 20.51
CA PRO A 192 -7.60 13.79 21.44
C PRO A 192 -6.69 14.91 20.95
N GLU A 193 -7.20 16.14 20.90
CA GLU A 193 -6.42 17.31 20.50
C GLU A 193 -5.15 17.45 21.36
N GLY A 194 -4.04 17.84 20.70
CA GLY A 194 -2.74 17.99 21.36
C GLY A 194 -2.00 16.69 21.65
N THR A 195 -2.54 15.53 21.21
CA THR A 195 -1.87 14.23 21.38
C THR A 195 -0.64 14.11 20.48
N LEU A 196 -0.71 14.67 19.26
CA LEU A 196 0.34 14.66 18.24
C LEU A 196 0.61 16.09 17.78
N ALA A 197 1.71 16.29 17.04
CA ALA A 197 2.02 17.58 16.45
C ALA A 197 0.96 17.99 15.41
N GLU A 198 0.74 19.28 15.25
CA GLU A 198 -0.20 19.80 14.24
C GLU A 198 0.33 19.55 12.83
N LEU A 199 -0.56 19.09 11.95
CA LEU A 199 -0.27 18.99 10.52
C LEU A 199 -0.17 20.42 9.94
N PRO A 200 0.96 20.79 9.32
CA PRO A 200 1.08 22.11 8.71
C PRO A 200 0.09 22.27 7.52
N ASP A 201 -0.31 23.49 7.26
CA ASP A 201 -1.16 23.80 6.10
C ASP A 201 -0.32 23.80 4.81
N ILE A 202 -0.13 22.60 4.26
CA ILE A 202 0.66 22.38 3.04
C ILE A 202 0.00 23.06 1.83
N GLU A 203 -1.34 23.15 1.79
CA GLU A 203 -2.04 23.79 0.69
C GLU A 203 -1.80 25.31 0.65
N ALA A 204 -1.66 25.95 1.82
CA ALA A 204 -1.39 27.39 1.91
C ALA A 204 0.04 27.75 1.47
N ASP A 205 1.00 26.81 1.58
CA ASP A 205 2.42 27.07 1.24
C ASP A 205 3.04 25.90 0.46
N ARG A 206 2.39 25.47 -0.61
CA ARG A 206 2.89 24.35 -1.43
C ARG A 206 4.31 24.55 -1.95
N GLY A 207 4.71 25.81 -2.19
CA GLY A 207 6.06 26.15 -2.65
C GLY A 207 7.16 25.96 -1.61
N GLY A 208 6.81 25.90 -0.32
CA GLY A 208 7.71 25.63 0.79
C GLY A 208 8.03 24.15 1.01
N TYR A 209 7.39 23.26 0.26
CA TYR A 209 7.53 21.80 0.42
C TYR A 209 8.02 21.15 -0.88
N ASP A 210 8.86 20.13 -0.75
CA ASP A 210 9.27 19.26 -1.88
C ASP A 210 8.18 18.20 -2.13
N ILE A 211 7.14 18.59 -2.87
CA ILE A 211 6.01 17.72 -3.19
C ILE A 211 6.35 16.89 -4.43
N ARG A 212 6.45 15.58 -4.23
CA ARG A 212 6.70 14.59 -5.29
C ARG A 212 5.40 14.05 -5.86
N ARG A 213 5.33 14.00 -7.20
CA ARG A 213 4.26 13.38 -7.99
C ARG A 213 4.89 12.61 -9.13
N PHE A 214 4.19 11.65 -9.66
CA PHE A 214 4.72 10.79 -10.71
C PHE A 214 3.63 10.48 -11.74
N GLU A 215 3.95 10.62 -13.01
CA GLU A 215 3.17 9.95 -14.05
C GLU A 215 3.44 8.45 -13.98
N LEU A 216 2.37 7.62 -13.92
CA LEU A 216 2.50 6.18 -13.70
C LEU A 216 1.78 5.38 -14.79
N ALA A 217 2.45 4.34 -15.26
CA ALA A 217 1.86 3.28 -16.05
C ALA A 217 1.43 2.10 -15.17
N PRO A 218 0.46 1.27 -15.59
CA PRO A 218 0.15 0.02 -14.91
C PRO A 218 1.40 -0.85 -14.73
N GLY A 219 1.63 -1.30 -13.49
CA GLY A 219 2.83 -2.03 -13.10
C GLY A 219 3.90 -1.19 -12.40
N ASP A 220 3.85 0.13 -12.52
CA ASP A 220 4.66 1.02 -11.66
C ASP A 220 4.10 1.04 -10.24
N ALA A 221 4.94 1.37 -9.25
CA ALA A 221 4.51 1.53 -7.87
C ALA A 221 5.26 2.65 -7.17
N ILE A 222 4.55 3.39 -6.32
CA ILE A 222 5.16 4.33 -5.38
C ILE A 222 5.31 3.62 -4.05
N PHE A 223 6.51 3.68 -3.49
CA PHE A 223 6.77 3.22 -2.14
C PHE A 223 7.05 4.43 -1.25
N PHE A 224 6.39 4.49 -0.09
CA PHE A 224 6.60 5.56 0.87
C PHE A 224 6.58 5.06 2.31
N ASP A 225 7.39 5.69 3.16
CA ASP A 225 7.44 5.40 4.59
C ASP A 225 6.10 5.78 5.25
N PHE A 226 5.67 5.04 6.27
CA PHE A 226 4.42 5.31 6.97
C PHE A 226 4.34 6.72 7.58
N LEU A 227 5.49 7.35 7.81
CA LEU A 227 5.59 8.73 8.31
C LEU A 227 5.70 9.77 7.19
N THR A 228 5.81 9.38 5.91
CA THR A 228 5.78 10.35 4.82
C THR A 228 4.41 11.00 4.74
N VAL A 229 4.37 12.31 4.84
CA VAL A 229 3.12 13.08 4.65
C VAL A 229 2.70 12.96 3.20
N HIS A 230 1.45 12.53 2.99
CA HIS A 230 0.91 12.35 1.65
C HIS A 230 -0.58 12.67 1.60
N GLY A 231 -1.05 12.92 0.40
CA GLY A 231 -2.45 13.18 0.10
C GLY A 231 -2.73 12.90 -1.37
N ALA A 232 -3.96 13.05 -1.81
CA ALA A 232 -4.28 12.89 -3.22
C ALA A 232 -5.36 13.88 -3.64
N PRO A 233 -5.24 14.51 -4.82
CA PRO A 233 -6.29 15.35 -5.38
C PRO A 233 -7.56 14.53 -5.66
N GLY A 234 -8.64 15.22 -5.98
CA GLY A 234 -9.76 14.62 -6.67
C GLY A 234 -9.31 13.98 -7.99
N PHE A 235 -10.23 13.37 -8.71
CA PHE A 235 -9.90 12.74 -10.00
C PHE A 235 -10.85 13.31 -11.09
N PRO A 236 -10.58 14.50 -11.61
CA PRO A 236 -11.42 15.18 -12.61
C PRO A 236 -11.29 14.58 -14.03
N PHE A 237 -10.47 13.54 -14.19
CA PHE A 237 -10.20 12.88 -15.47
C PHE A 237 -11.31 11.91 -15.84
N GLU A 238 -11.36 11.51 -17.10
CA GLU A 238 -12.25 10.42 -17.52
C GLU A 238 -11.74 9.06 -17.01
N GLY A 239 -12.66 8.10 -16.85
CA GLY A 239 -12.33 6.75 -16.43
C GLY A 239 -12.25 6.56 -14.92
N ARG A 240 -11.34 5.72 -14.47
CA ARG A 240 -11.14 5.38 -13.05
C ARG A 240 -9.66 5.34 -12.72
N ARG A 241 -9.34 5.66 -11.47
CA ARG A 241 -8.04 5.38 -10.88
C ARG A 241 -8.22 4.30 -9.82
N ARG A 242 -7.89 3.06 -10.20
CA ARG A 242 -7.94 1.89 -9.30
C ARG A 242 -6.55 1.61 -8.77
N VAL A 243 -6.46 1.45 -7.46
CA VAL A 243 -5.19 1.24 -6.75
C VAL A 243 -5.33 0.10 -5.77
N LEU A 244 -4.37 -0.80 -5.77
CA LEU A 244 -4.11 -1.73 -4.68
C LEU A 244 -2.92 -1.20 -3.90
N SER A 245 -3.11 -0.88 -2.63
CA SER A 245 -2.05 -0.41 -1.75
C SER A 245 -1.74 -1.46 -0.69
N LEU A 246 -0.49 -1.95 -0.68
CA LEU A 246 -0.03 -3.02 0.22
C LEU A 246 0.91 -2.43 1.27
N ARG A 247 0.70 -2.76 2.55
CA ARG A 247 1.48 -2.26 3.67
C ARG A 247 2.34 -3.34 4.26
N TYR A 248 3.60 -2.98 4.51
CA TYR A 248 4.60 -3.91 5.02
C TYR A 248 5.34 -3.32 6.22
N LEU A 249 5.70 -4.21 7.13
CA LEU A 249 6.43 -3.89 8.36
C LEU A 249 7.82 -4.54 8.34
N SER A 250 8.80 -3.83 8.89
CA SER A 250 10.15 -4.36 9.08
C SER A 250 10.20 -5.37 10.24
N ALA A 251 11.26 -6.17 10.27
CA ALA A 251 11.59 -6.94 11.46
C ALA A 251 11.71 -6.03 12.69
N GLY A 252 11.16 -6.47 13.82
CA GLY A 252 11.18 -5.70 15.07
C GLY A 252 10.03 -4.70 15.21
N ALA A 253 9.11 -4.62 14.24
CA ALA A 253 7.85 -3.92 14.47
C ALA A 253 7.04 -4.61 15.58
N THR A 254 6.46 -3.82 16.48
CA THR A 254 5.76 -4.28 17.66
C THR A 254 4.32 -3.79 17.69
N PHE A 255 3.47 -4.56 18.35
CA PHE A 255 2.11 -4.12 18.65
C PHE A 255 2.14 -2.92 19.61
N ALA A 256 1.31 -1.91 19.33
CA ALA A 256 1.20 -0.71 20.16
C ALA A 256 -0.26 -0.36 20.43
N ARG A 257 -0.63 -0.34 21.71
CA ARG A 257 -1.95 0.12 22.13
C ARG A 257 -2.02 1.63 21.97
N ARG A 258 -2.98 2.10 21.19
CA ARG A 258 -3.21 3.54 21.03
C ARG A 258 -4.30 4.02 21.97
N PRO A 259 -4.19 5.22 22.55
CA PRO A 259 -5.27 5.84 23.31
C PRO A 259 -6.39 6.39 22.41
N TRP A 260 -6.30 6.17 21.10
CA TRP A 260 -7.27 6.56 20.08
C TRP A 260 -7.67 5.36 19.20
N ARG A 261 -8.70 5.55 18.40
CA ARG A 261 -9.15 4.54 17.43
C ARG A 261 -8.13 4.38 16.30
N THR A 262 -7.78 3.13 15.98
CA THR A 262 -6.94 2.77 14.83
C THR A 262 -7.76 2.41 13.59
N SER A 263 -7.14 2.46 12.43
CA SER A 263 -7.71 2.06 11.14
C SER A 263 -6.63 1.38 10.28
N PRO A 264 -6.77 0.09 9.94
CA PRO A 264 -7.88 -0.80 10.32
C PRO A 264 -7.91 -1.09 11.83
N PRO A 265 -9.09 -1.41 12.39
CA PRO A 265 -9.23 -1.57 13.85
C PRO A 265 -8.61 -2.85 14.41
N PHE A 266 -8.44 -3.92 13.64
CA PHE A 266 -7.98 -5.25 14.09
C PHE A 266 -8.61 -5.66 15.43
N GLU A 267 -9.93 -5.83 15.42
CA GLU A 267 -10.70 -6.14 16.62
C GLU A 267 -10.18 -7.41 17.31
N GLY A 268 -10.07 -7.37 18.64
CA GLY A 268 -9.56 -8.49 19.44
C GLY A 268 -8.03 -8.56 19.55
N LEU A 269 -7.27 -7.96 18.65
CA LEU A 269 -5.80 -8.10 18.64
C LEU A 269 -5.15 -7.68 19.96
N GLY A 270 -5.67 -6.65 20.63
CA GLY A 270 -5.17 -6.23 21.93
C GLY A 270 -5.48 -7.19 23.10
N GLN A 271 -6.26 -8.26 22.87
CA GLN A 271 -6.46 -9.35 23.83
C GLN A 271 -5.47 -10.50 23.57
N GLU A 272 -4.91 -10.57 22.36
CA GLU A 272 -4.01 -11.63 21.92
C GLU A 272 -2.54 -11.21 21.98
N LEU A 273 -2.26 -9.90 21.85
CA LEU A 273 -0.90 -9.34 21.94
C LEU A 273 -0.78 -8.32 23.06
N ASP A 274 0.30 -8.44 23.83
CA ASP A 274 0.70 -7.43 24.79
C ASP A 274 1.29 -6.20 24.10
N ASP A 275 1.16 -5.04 24.73
CA ASP A 275 1.77 -3.79 24.26
C ASP A 275 3.30 -3.95 24.20
N GLY A 276 3.91 -3.59 23.07
CA GLY A 276 5.33 -3.80 22.78
C GLY A 276 5.71 -5.20 22.35
N ALA A 277 4.78 -6.16 22.26
CA ALA A 277 5.07 -7.50 21.76
C ALA A 277 5.39 -7.49 20.27
N GLU A 278 6.27 -8.38 19.81
CA GLU A 278 6.50 -8.62 18.37
C GLU A 278 5.19 -9.06 17.71
N LEU A 279 4.95 -8.59 16.48
CA LEU A 279 3.75 -8.92 15.70
C LEU A 279 3.80 -10.36 15.14
N ASP A 280 4.04 -11.34 16.00
CA ASP A 280 3.99 -12.75 15.61
C ASP A 280 2.56 -13.29 15.69
N HIS A 281 1.77 -12.93 14.68
CA HIS A 281 0.34 -13.21 14.62
C HIS A 281 -0.08 -13.59 13.18
N PRO A 282 -1.07 -14.50 12.99
CA PRO A 282 -1.53 -14.91 11.66
C PRO A 282 -2.00 -13.77 10.75
N LEU A 283 -2.50 -12.68 11.32
CA LEU A 283 -2.87 -11.46 10.59
C LEU A 283 -1.67 -10.75 9.95
N PHE A 284 -0.44 -11.01 10.42
CA PHE A 284 0.77 -10.33 9.97
C PHE A 284 1.84 -11.33 9.52
N PRO A 285 1.55 -12.13 8.47
CA PRO A 285 2.45 -13.18 8.04
C PRO A 285 3.80 -12.63 7.58
N VAL A 286 4.86 -13.38 7.85
CA VAL A 286 6.17 -13.14 7.23
C VAL A 286 6.06 -13.44 5.74
N VAL A 287 6.40 -12.45 4.90
CA VAL A 287 6.33 -12.54 3.44
C VAL A 287 7.70 -12.41 2.79
N TRP A 288 8.72 -11.99 3.55
CA TRP A 288 10.10 -11.95 3.11
C TRP A 288 11.06 -12.33 4.26
N PRO A 289 12.09 -13.16 4.03
CA PRO A 289 12.24 -13.97 2.82
C PRO A 289 11.06 -14.93 2.67
N PRO A 290 10.75 -15.37 1.44
CA PRO A 290 9.67 -16.33 1.25
C PRO A 290 9.95 -17.58 2.06
N GLY A 291 8.92 -18.15 2.67
CA GLY A 291 9.01 -19.41 3.42
C GLY A 291 9.61 -20.52 2.56
N ARG A 292 10.43 -21.38 3.19
CA ARG A 292 11.00 -22.56 2.53
C ARG A 292 9.94 -23.60 2.30
#